data_69d27fdbb1eed365103f817164205bd1
#
_entry.id   69d27fdbb1eed365103f817164205bd1
#
_cell.length_a   1.000
_cell.length_b   1.000
_cell.length_c   1.000
_cell.angle_alpha   90.00
_cell.angle_beta   90.00
_cell.angle_gamma   90.00
#
_symmetry.space_group_name_H-M   'P 1'
#
loop_
_entity.id
_entity.type
_entity.pdbx_description
1 polymer ?
#
loop_
_entity_poly.entity_id
_entity_poly.type
_entity_poly.pdbx_seq_one_letter_code
_entity_poly.pdbx_strand_id
1 'polypeptide(L)'
;MNKIFRICRNIADSKAFNYAINLTIVFAGILIGIETYPSLIEKYDITFDILEKIILIIFILEIIIKILKEGKQPWKYFYDGWNVFDFTIVVSVFLPFGGSSVAVLRLLRLLRVLRLFKTLPKLQLLVNALMKTMTSMGYVSLLLFLLFYIYAVAGVTFFNSNDPIHFKDLQTAMLSLFRVVTLEDWTD
;
A
#
# COMPACT_ATOMS: atom_id res chain seq x y z
N MET A 1 0.93 36.63 -6.96
CA MET A 1 0.63 35.35 -6.30
C MET A 1 -0.87 35.29 -6.10
N ASN A 2 -1.58 34.36 -6.75
CA ASN A 2 -3.04 34.33 -6.77
C ASN A 2 -3.58 34.16 -5.34
N LYS A 3 -4.62 34.93 -5.00
CA LYS A 3 -5.30 34.92 -3.69
C LYS A 3 -5.70 33.49 -3.25
N ILE A 4 -6.06 32.64 -4.24
CA ILE A 4 -6.43 31.23 -4.06
C ILE A 4 -5.27 30.41 -3.47
N PHE A 5 -4.04 30.52 -4.01
CA PHE A 5 -2.90 29.74 -3.52
C PHE A 5 -2.56 30.06 -2.06
N ARG A 6 -2.70 31.35 -1.66
CA ARG A 6 -2.47 31.76 -0.28
C ARG A 6 -3.52 31.20 0.67
N ILE A 7 -4.77 31.15 0.23
CA ILE A 7 -5.86 30.55 1.02
C ILE A 7 -5.64 29.05 1.19
N CYS A 8 -5.37 28.32 0.09
CA CYS A 8 -5.11 26.87 0.14
C CYS A 8 -3.90 26.54 1.02
N ARG A 9 -2.85 27.35 0.97
CA ARG A 9 -1.69 27.20 1.85
C ARG A 9 -2.05 27.36 3.31
N ASN A 10 -2.81 28.41 3.66
CA ASN A 10 -3.24 28.65 5.04
C ASN A 10 -4.13 27.53 5.56
N ILE A 11 -5.01 26.97 4.70
CA ILE A 11 -5.87 25.83 5.06
C ILE A 11 -5.03 24.57 5.26
N ALA A 12 -4.15 24.23 4.30
CA ALA A 12 -3.33 23.02 4.36
C ALA A 12 -2.35 23.01 5.56
N ASP A 13 -1.85 24.20 5.98
CA ASP A 13 -0.94 24.34 7.11
C ASP A 13 -1.69 24.48 8.45
N SER A 14 -3.02 24.59 8.44
CA SER A 14 -3.84 24.70 9.65
C SER A 14 -3.83 23.39 10.44
N LYS A 15 -3.62 23.50 11.76
CA LYS A 15 -3.71 22.35 12.68
C LYS A 15 -5.11 21.74 12.68
N ALA A 16 -6.14 22.57 12.57
CA ALA A 16 -7.54 22.11 12.55
C ALA A 16 -7.82 21.25 11.30
N PHE A 17 -7.33 21.65 10.13
CA PHE A 17 -7.47 20.89 8.90
C PHE A 17 -6.77 19.51 9.01
N ASN A 18 -5.52 19.49 9.45
CA ASN A 18 -4.78 18.24 9.62
C ASN A 18 -5.44 17.33 10.66
N TYR A 19 -5.97 17.89 11.76
CA TYR A 19 -6.69 17.12 12.75
C TYR A 19 -8.00 16.53 12.20
N ALA A 20 -8.77 17.30 11.41
CA ALA A 20 -9.98 16.84 10.76
C ALA A 20 -9.70 15.69 9.77
N ILE A 21 -8.66 15.81 8.94
CA ILE A 21 -8.23 14.74 8.02
C ILE A 21 -7.83 13.48 8.80
N ASN A 22 -7.02 13.63 9.86
CA ASN A 22 -6.61 12.50 10.70
C ASN A 22 -7.81 11.78 11.32
N LEU A 23 -8.80 12.54 11.80
CA LEU A 23 -10.02 11.99 12.36
C LEU A 23 -10.85 11.26 11.30
N THR A 24 -10.91 11.81 10.08
CA THR A 24 -11.57 11.15 8.94
C THR A 24 -10.88 9.83 8.59
N ILE A 25 -9.56 9.75 8.63
CA ILE A 25 -8.80 8.51 8.38
C ILE A 25 -9.13 7.45 9.44
N VAL A 26 -9.14 7.84 10.72
CA VAL A 26 -9.51 6.92 11.82
C VAL A 26 -10.94 6.42 11.65
N PHE A 27 -11.87 7.32 11.34
CA PHE A 27 -13.27 7.00 11.13
C PHE A 27 -13.45 6.04 9.92
N ALA A 28 -12.74 6.29 8.81
CA ALA A 28 -12.72 5.40 7.66
C ALA A 28 -12.20 3.99 8.02
N GLY A 29 -11.16 3.91 8.86
CA GLY A 29 -10.64 2.63 9.35
C GLY A 29 -11.67 1.85 10.18
N ILE A 30 -12.40 2.54 11.06
CA ILE A 30 -13.48 1.93 11.86
C ILE A 30 -14.61 1.46 10.95
N LEU A 31 -15.03 2.28 9.97
CA LEU A 31 -16.09 1.96 9.02
C LEU A 31 -15.77 0.66 8.26
N ILE A 32 -14.56 0.55 7.70
CA ILE A 32 -14.10 -0.65 7.01
C ILE A 32 -14.11 -1.88 7.94
N GLY A 33 -13.74 -1.71 9.22
CA GLY A 33 -13.83 -2.77 10.22
C GLY A 33 -15.28 -3.22 10.46
N ILE A 34 -16.24 -2.31 10.49
CA ILE A 34 -17.67 -2.61 10.65
C ILE A 34 -18.22 -3.32 9.40
N GLU A 35 -17.76 -2.96 8.21
CA GLU A 35 -18.12 -3.59 6.93
C GLU A 35 -17.72 -5.08 6.83
N THR A 36 -16.91 -5.59 7.74
CA THR A 36 -16.61 -7.04 7.78
C THR A 36 -17.77 -7.87 8.34
N TYR A 37 -18.80 -7.24 8.93
CA TYR A 37 -19.97 -7.92 9.49
C TYR A 37 -21.12 -7.93 8.48
N PRO A 38 -21.45 -9.09 7.83
CA PRO A 38 -22.47 -9.17 6.78
C PRO A 38 -23.86 -8.71 7.24
N SER A 39 -24.23 -9.02 8.48
CA SER A 39 -25.54 -8.65 9.07
C SER A 39 -25.78 -7.15 9.17
N LEU A 40 -24.70 -6.37 9.33
CA LEU A 40 -24.76 -4.90 9.40
C LEU A 40 -24.82 -4.28 8.01
N ILE A 41 -24.09 -4.88 7.05
CA ILE A 41 -24.10 -4.42 5.65
C ILE A 41 -25.51 -4.58 5.08
N GLU A 42 -26.13 -5.75 5.18
CA GLU A 42 -27.47 -5.98 4.64
C GLU A 42 -28.52 -5.00 5.18
N LYS A 43 -28.37 -4.59 6.45
CA LYS A 43 -29.31 -3.67 7.08
C LYS A 43 -29.08 -2.21 6.72
N TYR A 44 -27.85 -1.79 6.50
CA TYR A 44 -27.45 -0.38 6.36
C TYR A 44 -26.62 -0.11 5.07
N ASP A 45 -26.77 -0.91 4.02
CA ASP A 45 -25.99 -0.84 2.78
C ASP A 45 -25.93 0.59 2.20
N ILE A 46 -27.09 1.25 2.07
CA ILE A 46 -27.18 2.61 1.53
C ILE A 46 -26.40 3.61 2.43
N THR A 47 -26.44 3.42 3.74
CA THR A 47 -25.76 4.33 4.68
C THR A 47 -24.26 4.19 4.56
N PHE A 48 -23.74 2.96 4.47
CA PHE A 48 -22.32 2.69 4.28
C PHE A 48 -21.83 3.26 2.96
N ASP A 49 -22.56 3.06 1.85
CA ASP A 49 -22.21 3.60 0.55
C ASP A 49 -22.15 5.14 0.52
N ILE A 50 -23.07 5.80 1.19
CA ILE A 50 -23.06 7.27 1.33
C ILE A 50 -21.85 7.73 2.16
N LEU A 51 -21.57 7.09 3.29
CA LEU A 51 -20.43 7.43 4.13
C LEU A 51 -19.10 7.24 3.40
N GLU A 52 -18.94 6.13 2.67
CA GLU A 52 -17.77 5.89 1.84
C GLU A 52 -17.56 6.99 0.79
N LYS A 53 -18.62 7.41 0.10
CA LYS A 53 -18.57 8.49 -0.89
C LYS A 53 -18.17 9.83 -0.25
N ILE A 54 -18.71 10.14 0.91
CA ILE A 54 -18.35 11.37 1.65
C ILE A 54 -16.87 11.35 2.03
N ILE A 55 -16.38 10.24 2.58
CA ILE A 55 -14.97 10.07 2.94
C ILE A 55 -14.07 10.23 1.71
N LEU A 56 -14.45 9.62 0.58
CA LEU A 56 -13.69 9.73 -0.66
C LEU A 56 -13.62 11.19 -1.15
N ILE A 57 -14.74 11.92 -1.11
CA ILE A 57 -14.79 13.34 -1.48
C ILE A 57 -13.86 14.17 -0.57
N ILE A 58 -13.86 13.92 0.73
CA ILE A 58 -12.97 14.62 1.68
C ILE A 58 -11.50 14.38 1.29
N PHE A 59 -11.12 13.15 0.96
CA PHE A 59 -9.74 12.84 0.55
C PHE A 59 -9.36 13.46 -0.80
N ILE A 60 -10.28 13.51 -1.75
CA ILE A 60 -10.06 14.21 -3.02
C ILE A 60 -9.81 15.71 -2.77
N LEU A 61 -10.65 16.33 -1.95
CA LEU A 61 -10.50 17.75 -1.58
C LEU A 61 -9.18 18.01 -0.85
N GLU A 62 -8.77 17.12 0.05
CA GLU A 62 -7.45 17.19 0.70
C GLU A 62 -6.31 17.25 -0.32
N ILE A 63 -6.31 16.31 -1.27
CA ILE A 63 -5.27 16.24 -2.32
C ILE A 63 -5.27 17.51 -3.17
N ILE A 64 -6.45 17.96 -3.59
CA ILE A 64 -6.57 19.19 -4.40
C ILE A 64 -6.02 20.39 -3.63
N ILE A 65 -6.38 20.57 -2.36
CA ILE A 65 -5.89 21.65 -1.53
C ILE A 65 -4.35 21.59 -1.37
N LYS A 66 -3.79 20.40 -1.15
CA LYS A 66 -2.35 20.19 -1.03
C LYS A 66 -1.60 20.46 -2.34
N ILE A 67 -2.15 20.08 -3.49
CA ILE A 67 -1.56 20.40 -4.81
C ILE A 67 -1.63 21.90 -5.07
N LEU A 68 -2.75 22.56 -4.79
CA LEU A 68 -2.92 24.00 -4.95
C LEU A 68 -2.04 24.81 -3.99
N LYS A 69 -1.70 24.27 -2.82
CA LYS A 69 -0.73 24.86 -1.89
C LYS A 69 0.63 25.14 -2.55
N GLU A 70 1.10 24.25 -3.41
CA GLU A 70 2.39 24.37 -4.11
C GLU A 70 2.38 25.42 -5.23
N GLY A 71 1.23 26.00 -5.54
CA GLY A 71 1.05 27.16 -6.43
C GLY A 71 1.54 26.90 -7.86
N LYS A 72 2.63 27.57 -8.28
CA LYS A 72 3.17 27.46 -9.65
C LYS A 72 3.91 26.15 -9.93
N GLN A 73 4.19 25.33 -8.92
CA GLN A 73 4.99 24.11 -9.05
C GLN A 73 4.25 22.90 -8.43
N PRO A 74 3.12 22.47 -9.03
CA PRO A 74 2.30 21.37 -8.48
C PRO A 74 3.08 20.04 -8.36
N TRP A 75 4.14 19.87 -9.16
CA TRP A 75 5.03 18.71 -9.10
C TRP A 75 5.74 18.54 -7.77
N LYS A 76 5.92 19.61 -6.98
CA LYS A 76 6.51 19.51 -5.63
C LYS A 76 5.69 18.63 -4.70
N TYR A 77 4.39 18.52 -4.92
CA TYR A 77 3.54 17.60 -4.17
C TYR A 77 4.04 16.16 -4.25
N PHE A 78 4.54 15.72 -5.41
CA PHE A 78 5.01 14.36 -5.67
C PHE A 78 6.45 14.09 -5.19
N TYR A 79 7.18 15.07 -4.70
CA TYR A 79 8.49 14.83 -4.07
C TYR A 79 8.38 14.25 -2.65
N ASP A 80 7.23 14.40 -2.00
CA ASP A 80 6.96 13.75 -0.73
C ASP A 80 6.32 12.38 -0.95
N GLY A 81 7.03 11.31 -0.56
CA GLY A 81 6.55 9.93 -0.72
C GLY A 81 5.19 9.67 -0.05
N TRP A 82 4.89 10.33 1.07
CA TRP A 82 3.60 10.23 1.74
C TRP A 82 2.46 10.86 0.94
N ASN A 83 2.73 11.94 0.23
CA ASN A 83 1.74 12.56 -0.65
C ASN A 83 1.49 11.71 -1.91
N VAL A 84 2.55 11.09 -2.46
CA VAL A 84 2.42 10.13 -3.57
C VAL A 84 1.58 8.93 -3.14
N PHE A 85 1.81 8.42 -1.95
CA PHE A 85 1.04 7.32 -1.38
C PHE A 85 -0.46 7.67 -1.25
N ASP A 86 -0.78 8.85 -0.68
CA ASP A 86 -2.16 9.33 -0.59
C ASP A 86 -2.82 9.46 -1.96
N PHE A 87 -2.10 10.02 -2.92
CA PHE A 87 -2.58 10.18 -4.29
C PHE A 87 -2.86 8.83 -4.95
N THR A 88 -1.93 7.89 -4.84
CA THR A 88 -2.07 6.54 -5.42
C THR A 88 -3.29 5.82 -4.86
N ILE A 89 -3.56 5.89 -3.55
CA ILE A 89 -4.74 5.28 -2.93
C ILE A 89 -6.04 5.89 -3.46
N VAL A 90 -6.11 7.20 -3.63
CA VAL A 90 -7.33 7.84 -4.15
C VAL A 90 -7.52 7.53 -5.63
N VAL A 91 -6.48 7.61 -6.44
CA VAL A 91 -6.56 7.34 -7.88
C VAL A 91 -6.91 5.87 -8.15
N SER A 92 -6.40 4.94 -7.33
CA SER A 92 -6.68 3.50 -7.50
C SER A 92 -8.19 3.16 -7.46
N VAL A 93 -9.01 3.98 -6.78
CA VAL A 93 -10.46 3.80 -6.74
C VAL A 93 -11.12 4.09 -8.10
N PHE A 94 -10.50 4.94 -8.92
CA PHE A 94 -11.02 5.35 -10.23
C PHE A 94 -10.50 4.50 -11.39
N LEU A 95 -9.51 3.61 -11.14
CA LEU A 95 -8.98 2.77 -12.21
C LEU A 95 -10.00 1.69 -12.58
N PRO A 96 -10.35 1.56 -13.87
CA PRO A 96 -11.23 0.51 -14.35
C PRO A 96 -10.43 -0.81 -14.42
N PHE A 97 -10.38 -1.54 -13.32
CA PHE A 97 -9.85 -2.89 -13.34
C PHE A 97 -10.90 -3.80 -13.99
N GLY A 98 -10.67 -4.14 -15.27
CA GLY A 98 -11.62 -4.91 -16.07
C GLY A 98 -12.05 -6.23 -15.43
N GLY A 99 -13.35 -6.44 -15.42
CA GLY A 99 -14.06 -7.74 -15.36
C GLY A 99 -13.95 -8.65 -14.16
N SER A 100 -12.82 -8.77 -13.46
CA SER A 100 -12.64 -9.77 -12.39
C SER A 100 -12.58 -9.20 -10.96
N SER A 101 -13.03 -7.97 -10.71
CA SER A 101 -12.33 -7.17 -9.70
C SER A 101 -13.18 -6.48 -8.66
N VAL A 102 -14.39 -6.94 -8.36
CA VAL A 102 -15.09 -6.46 -7.15
C VAL A 102 -14.23 -6.74 -5.90
N ALA A 103 -13.54 -7.90 -5.87
CA ALA A 103 -12.63 -8.25 -4.78
C ALA A 103 -11.41 -7.33 -4.73
N VAL A 104 -10.80 -7.01 -5.87
CA VAL A 104 -9.65 -6.07 -5.95
C VAL A 104 -10.07 -4.66 -5.54
N LEU A 105 -11.21 -4.17 -6.01
CA LEU A 105 -11.72 -2.86 -5.59
C LEU A 105 -11.97 -2.81 -4.08
N ARG A 106 -12.46 -3.91 -3.49
CA ARG A 106 -12.63 -4.02 -2.03
C ARG A 106 -11.28 -3.97 -1.31
N LEU A 107 -10.25 -4.68 -1.81
CA LEU A 107 -8.90 -4.63 -1.25
C LEU A 107 -8.29 -3.22 -1.35
N LEU A 108 -8.48 -2.52 -2.48
CA LEU A 108 -8.00 -1.14 -2.62
C LEU A 108 -8.66 -0.18 -1.63
N ARG A 109 -9.92 -0.42 -1.26
CA ARG A 109 -10.56 0.33 -0.16
C ARG A 109 -9.87 0.10 1.17
N LEU A 110 -9.41 -1.14 1.47
CA LEU A 110 -8.66 -1.45 2.69
C LEU A 110 -7.34 -0.69 2.76
N LEU A 111 -6.67 -0.43 1.63
CA LEU A 111 -5.44 0.34 1.60
C LEU A 111 -5.58 1.76 2.17
N ARG A 112 -6.81 2.30 2.23
CA ARG A 112 -7.07 3.60 2.87
C ARG A 112 -6.67 3.62 4.34
N VAL A 113 -6.78 2.48 5.05
CA VAL A 113 -6.38 2.36 6.45
C VAL A 113 -4.87 2.57 6.61
N LEU A 114 -4.08 2.23 5.60
CA LEU A 114 -2.62 2.45 5.65
C LEU A 114 -2.23 3.93 5.76
N ARG A 115 -3.16 4.85 5.47
CA ARG A 115 -2.94 6.28 5.74
C ARG A 115 -2.75 6.60 7.23
N LEU A 116 -3.18 5.70 8.13
CA LEU A 116 -2.89 5.83 9.57
C LEU A 116 -1.38 5.88 9.84
N PHE A 117 -0.53 5.25 9.01
CA PHE A 117 0.92 5.35 9.15
C PHE A 117 1.41 6.81 9.02
N LYS A 118 0.77 7.61 8.16
CA LYS A 118 1.09 9.03 8.02
C LYS A 118 0.60 9.86 9.21
N THR A 119 -0.51 9.45 9.82
CA THR A 119 -1.14 10.18 10.92
C THR A 119 -0.35 10.07 12.22
N LEU A 120 0.37 8.95 12.42
CA LEU A 120 1.08 8.65 13.64
C LEU A 120 2.60 8.87 13.45
N PRO A 121 3.20 9.95 14.06
CA PRO A 121 4.60 10.29 13.84
C PRO A 121 5.59 9.15 14.19
N LYS A 122 5.27 8.34 15.19
CA LYS A 122 6.09 7.18 15.57
C LYS A 122 6.08 6.10 14.47
N LEU A 123 4.93 5.87 13.84
CA LEU A 123 4.82 4.91 12.73
C LEU A 123 5.52 5.43 11.47
N GLN A 124 5.43 6.73 11.18
CA GLN A 124 6.21 7.34 10.09
C GLN A 124 7.70 7.11 10.26
N LEU A 125 8.21 7.30 11.47
CA LEU A 125 9.63 7.10 11.77
C LEU A 125 10.04 5.64 11.54
N LEU A 126 9.24 4.68 11.97
CA LEU A 126 9.47 3.26 11.74
C LEU A 126 9.45 2.90 10.25
N VAL A 127 8.45 3.37 9.50
CA VAL A 127 8.35 3.13 8.06
C VAL A 127 9.53 3.75 7.32
N ASN A 128 9.91 4.98 7.65
CA ASN A 128 11.06 5.65 7.03
C ASN A 128 12.39 4.93 7.34
N ALA A 129 12.57 4.43 8.57
CA ALA A 129 13.72 3.62 8.94
C ALA A 129 13.74 2.30 8.17
N LEU A 130 12.60 1.62 8.03
CA LEU A 130 12.45 0.40 7.25
C LEU A 130 12.82 0.65 5.78
N MET A 131 12.29 1.70 5.15
CA MET A 131 12.59 2.05 3.75
C MET A 131 14.09 2.34 3.52
N LYS A 132 14.75 3.00 4.48
CA LYS A 132 16.20 3.21 4.40
C LYS A 132 17.00 1.92 4.49
N THR A 133 16.58 0.99 5.35
CA THR A 133 17.25 -0.31 5.51
C THR A 133 17.03 -1.20 4.29
N MET A 134 15.87 -1.15 3.65
CA MET A 134 15.59 -1.94 2.45
C MET A 134 16.57 -1.65 1.31
N THR A 135 17.02 -0.40 1.18
CA THR A 135 18.00 -0.04 0.15
C THR A 135 19.34 -0.73 0.35
N SER A 136 19.82 -0.83 1.58
CA SER A 136 21.09 -1.54 1.89
C SER A 136 20.93 -3.06 1.85
N MET A 137 19.75 -3.59 2.20
CA MET A 137 19.43 -5.02 2.10
C MET A 137 19.28 -5.48 0.64
N GLY A 138 19.02 -4.59 -0.30
CA GLY A 138 18.88 -4.93 -1.72
C GLY A 138 20.10 -5.66 -2.30
N TYR A 139 21.30 -5.26 -1.93
CA TYR A 139 22.53 -5.92 -2.36
C TYR A 139 22.69 -7.34 -1.79
N VAL A 140 22.30 -7.52 -0.51
CA VAL A 140 22.31 -8.84 0.13
C VAL A 140 21.27 -9.74 -0.49
N SER A 141 20.09 -9.22 -0.77
CA SER A 141 19.01 -9.95 -1.47
C SER A 141 19.42 -10.36 -2.88
N LEU A 142 20.12 -9.49 -3.61
CA LEU A 142 20.64 -9.82 -4.93
C LEU A 142 21.67 -10.95 -4.89
N LEU A 143 22.59 -10.91 -3.92
CA LEU A 143 23.58 -11.97 -3.73
C LEU A 143 22.86 -13.29 -3.38
N LEU A 144 21.90 -13.27 -2.48
CA LEU A 144 21.12 -14.44 -2.09
C LEU A 144 20.35 -15.02 -3.28
N PHE A 145 19.73 -14.18 -4.09
CA PHE A 145 19.03 -14.58 -5.32
C PHE A 145 20.00 -15.28 -6.30
N LEU A 146 21.22 -14.74 -6.47
CA LEU A 146 22.22 -15.33 -7.33
C LEU A 146 22.64 -16.73 -6.80
N LEU A 147 22.83 -16.87 -5.51
CA LEU A 147 23.12 -18.17 -4.90
C LEU A 147 21.98 -19.17 -5.13
N PHE A 148 20.73 -18.76 -4.91
CA PHE A 148 19.58 -19.62 -5.19
C PHE A 148 19.52 -20.04 -6.64
N TYR A 149 19.79 -19.13 -7.56
CA TYR A 149 19.81 -19.44 -8.98
C TYR A 149 20.84 -20.52 -9.32
N ILE A 150 22.09 -20.37 -8.81
CA ILE A 150 23.15 -21.35 -9.06
C ILE A 150 22.79 -22.73 -8.47
N TYR A 151 22.33 -22.76 -7.22
CA TYR A 151 21.97 -24.02 -6.57
C TYR A 151 20.70 -24.63 -7.17
N ALA A 152 19.74 -23.82 -7.64
CA ALA A 152 18.55 -24.31 -8.32
C ALA A 152 18.90 -24.97 -9.66
N VAL A 153 19.77 -24.35 -10.48
CA VAL A 153 20.25 -24.94 -11.73
C VAL A 153 20.97 -26.25 -11.47
N ALA A 154 21.85 -26.30 -10.47
CA ALA A 154 22.54 -27.53 -10.07
C ALA A 154 21.53 -28.59 -9.59
N GLY A 155 20.57 -28.21 -8.75
CA GLY A 155 19.52 -29.08 -8.22
C GLY A 155 18.67 -29.71 -9.34
N VAL A 156 18.21 -28.92 -10.28
CA VAL A 156 17.47 -29.42 -11.46
C VAL A 156 18.35 -30.38 -12.27
N THR A 157 19.65 -30.06 -12.48
CA THR A 157 20.54 -30.88 -13.30
C THR A 157 20.81 -32.24 -12.66
N PHE A 158 20.96 -32.30 -11.34
CA PHE A 158 21.36 -33.53 -10.65
C PHE A 158 20.19 -34.34 -10.09
N PHE A 159 19.09 -33.68 -9.69
CA PHE A 159 18.02 -34.31 -8.92
C PHE A 159 16.67 -34.39 -9.64
N ASN A 160 16.51 -33.79 -10.82
CA ASN A 160 15.22 -33.79 -11.55
C ASN A 160 14.63 -35.20 -11.71
N SER A 161 15.45 -36.20 -12.02
CA SER A 161 14.97 -37.58 -12.22
C SER A 161 14.65 -38.33 -10.93
N ASN A 162 15.31 -37.94 -9.82
CA ASN A 162 15.17 -38.63 -8.52
C ASN A 162 14.09 -37.96 -7.66
N ASP A 163 13.99 -36.64 -7.74
CA ASP A 163 13.06 -35.82 -6.96
C ASP A 163 12.41 -34.74 -7.83
N PRO A 164 11.46 -35.12 -8.68
CA PRO A 164 10.76 -34.17 -9.53
C PRO A 164 9.79 -33.26 -8.76
N ILE A 165 9.48 -33.55 -7.51
CA ILE A 165 8.60 -32.71 -6.68
C ILE A 165 9.31 -31.41 -6.35
N HIS A 166 10.59 -31.47 -5.99
CA HIS A 166 11.36 -30.31 -5.53
C HIS A 166 12.28 -29.72 -6.61
N PHE A 167 12.68 -30.51 -7.62
CA PHE A 167 13.68 -30.10 -8.63
C PHE A 167 13.23 -30.34 -10.09
N LYS A 168 11.93 -30.32 -10.37
CA LYS A 168 11.36 -30.50 -11.70
C LYS A 168 11.88 -29.45 -12.71
N ASP A 169 11.89 -28.21 -12.32
CA ASP A 169 12.30 -27.06 -13.12
C ASP A 169 12.92 -25.98 -12.24
N LEU A 170 13.50 -24.95 -12.87
CA LEU A 170 14.18 -23.87 -12.19
C LEU A 170 13.28 -23.16 -11.16
N GLN A 171 12.03 -22.92 -11.52
CA GLN A 171 11.09 -22.22 -10.66
C GLN A 171 10.77 -23.02 -9.40
N THR A 172 10.49 -24.31 -9.56
CA THR A 172 10.22 -25.24 -8.44
C THR A 172 11.45 -25.38 -7.55
N ALA A 173 12.63 -25.54 -8.13
CA ALA A 173 13.89 -25.64 -7.38
C ALA A 173 14.20 -24.38 -6.59
N MET A 174 14.00 -23.18 -7.16
CA MET A 174 14.17 -21.93 -6.43
C MET A 174 13.19 -21.79 -5.26
N LEU A 175 11.94 -22.23 -5.42
CA LEU A 175 10.96 -22.23 -4.35
C LEU A 175 11.35 -23.21 -3.23
N SER A 176 11.81 -24.39 -3.56
CA SER A 176 12.29 -25.39 -2.61
C SER A 176 13.48 -24.87 -1.81
N LEU A 177 14.47 -24.26 -2.48
CA LEU A 177 15.60 -23.64 -1.81
C LEU A 177 15.20 -22.47 -0.91
N PHE A 178 14.20 -21.69 -1.32
CA PHE A 178 13.64 -20.62 -0.48
C PHE A 178 12.99 -21.17 0.79
N ARG A 179 12.24 -22.28 0.69
CA ARG A 179 11.69 -22.99 1.88
C ARG A 179 12.80 -23.43 2.83
N VAL A 180 13.85 -24.05 2.30
CA VAL A 180 15.00 -24.49 3.10
C VAL A 180 15.65 -23.33 3.87
N VAL A 181 15.87 -22.19 3.21
CA VAL A 181 16.50 -21.01 3.85
C VAL A 181 15.60 -20.35 4.88
N THR A 182 14.30 -20.35 4.66
CA THR A 182 13.33 -19.84 5.64
C THR A 182 13.04 -20.83 6.76
N LEU A 183 13.66 -22.01 6.75
CA LEU A 183 13.45 -23.12 7.70
C LEU A 183 11.99 -23.58 7.75
N GLU A 184 11.28 -23.44 6.65
CA GLU A 184 9.88 -23.82 6.53
C GLU A 184 9.77 -25.04 5.63
N ASP A 185 9.10 -26.09 6.11
CA ASP A 185 8.73 -27.27 5.31
C ASP A 185 9.92 -27.95 4.59
N TRP A 186 11.07 -28.02 5.26
CA TRP A 186 12.28 -28.63 4.69
C TRP A 186 12.46 -30.09 5.05
N THR A 187 11.50 -30.65 5.77
CA THR A 187 11.50 -32.05 6.27
C THR A 187 10.66 -33.00 5.44
N ASP A 188 9.97 -32.51 4.38
CA ASP A 188 9.15 -33.32 3.48
C ASP A 188 9.96 -34.04 2.41
#